data_4a0bd4d9ade5f60ac7e5eccf4b4e03e2
#
_entry.id   4a0bd4d9ade5f60ac7e5eccf4b4e03e2
#
_cell.length_a   1.000
_cell.length_b   1.000
_cell.length_c   1.000
_cell.angle_alpha   90.00
_cell.angle_beta   90.00
_cell.angle_gamma   90.00
#
_symmetry.space_group_name_H-M   'P 1'
#
loop_
_entity.id
_entity.type
_entity.pdbx_description
1 polymer ?
#
loop_
_entity_poly.entity_id
_entity_poly.type
_entity_poly.pdbx_seq_one_letter_code
_entity_poly.pdbx_strand_id
1 'polypeptide(L)'
;MSSATELTPARRAAYEVVRRTFDDGAWTDRAFTATAARAGLEGRELALARRLAYGAVQRRGTSDHLIAELARRRRIDAAALAALRLGLYELMFSDHPAHHAAVDQAVELAKAGALGDGAPRGRARAASGFVNAVLRRA
;
A
#
# COMPACT_ATOMS: atom_id res chain seq x y z
N MET A 1 2.32 24.08 10.80
CA MET A 1 2.31 22.73 11.35
C MET A 1 1.86 21.77 10.26
N SER A 2 2.75 20.93 9.84
CA SER A 2 2.32 19.93 8.86
C SER A 2 1.56 18.85 9.60
N SER A 3 0.30 18.72 9.32
CA SER A 3 -0.44 17.59 9.79
C SER A 3 0.09 16.36 9.06
N ALA A 4 0.47 15.35 9.80
CA ALA A 4 0.76 14.07 9.20
C ALA A 4 -0.48 13.62 8.44
N THR A 5 -0.29 13.08 7.25
CA THR A 5 -1.38 12.53 6.48
C THR A 5 -1.99 11.36 7.26
N GLU A 6 -3.27 11.47 7.57
CA GLU A 6 -3.96 10.38 8.25
C GLU A 6 -4.28 9.27 7.26
N LEU A 7 -3.94 8.05 7.64
CA LEU A 7 -4.28 6.88 6.84
C LEU A 7 -5.77 6.63 6.89
N THR A 8 -6.39 6.52 5.72
CA THR A 8 -7.81 6.19 5.67
C THR A 8 -8.01 4.72 6.08
N PRO A 9 -9.12 4.40 6.73
CA PRO A 9 -9.39 3.02 7.12
C PRO A 9 -9.37 2.05 5.94
N ALA A 10 -9.89 2.47 4.79
CA ALA A 10 -9.92 1.64 3.59
C ALA A 10 -8.52 1.29 3.10
N ARG A 11 -7.63 2.28 3.04
CA ARG A 11 -6.26 2.04 2.55
C ARG A 11 -5.45 1.23 3.53
N ARG A 12 -5.64 1.47 4.83
CA ARG A 12 -4.99 0.67 5.86
C ARG A 12 -5.40 -0.79 5.76
N ALA A 13 -6.69 -1.06 5.60
CA ALA A 13 -7.20 -2.42 5.45
C ALA A 13 -6.70 -3.06 4.16
N ALA A 14 -6.74 -2.34 3.05
CA ALA A 14 -6.24 -2.86 1.77
C ALA A 14 -4.76 -3.22 1.86
N TYR A 15 -3.97 -2.39 2.52
CA TYR A 15 -2.55 -2.65 2.73
C TYR A 15 -2.33 -3.94 3.52
N GLU A 16 -3.09 -4.13 4.59
CA GLU A 16 -2.98 -5.35 5.39
C GLU A 16 -3.32 -6.59 4.55
N VAL A 17 -4.37 -6.51 3.73
CA VAL A 17 -4.76 -7.62 2.85
C VAL A 17 -3.66 -7.95 1.85
N VAL A 18 -3.07 -6.92 1.23
CA VAL A 18 -1.96 -7.10 0.29
C VAL A 18 -0.79 -7.79 1.00
N ARG A 19 -0.44 -7.36 2.18
CA ARG A 19 0.65 -7.96 2.94
C ARG A 19 0.36 -9.42 3.31
N ARG A 20 -0.83 -9.70 3.79
CA ARG A 20 -1.20 -11.07 4.14
C ARG A 20 -1.18 -12.00 2.93
N THR A 21 -1.65 -11.50 1.80
CA THR A 21 -1.68 -12.28 0.57
C THR A 21 -0.28 -12.63 0.08
N PHE A 22 0.62 -11.66 0.04
CA PHE A 22 1.95 -11.86 -0.56
C PHE A 22 3.02 -12.28 0.45
N ASP A 23 2.95 -11.76 1.68
CA ASP A 23 3.96 -12.11 2.68
C ASP A 23 3.66 -13.46 3.33
N ASP A 24 2.37 -13.71 3.62
CA ASP A 24 1.95 -14.89 4.39
C ASP A 24 1.32 -15.98 3.54
N GLY A 25 1.11 -15.74 2.26
CA GLY A 25 0.46 -16.71 1.36
C GLY A 25 -1.02 -16.90 1.63
N ALA A 26 -1.66 -15.95 2.30
CA ALA A 26 -3.08 -16.06 2.63
C ALA A 26 -3.96 -15.94 1.37
N TRP A 27 -5.11 -16.59 1.40
CA TRP A 27 -6.12 -16.38 0.36
C TRP A 27 -6.68 -14.98 0.50
N THR A 28 -6.72 -14.23 -0.61
CA THR A 28 -7.16 -12.84 -0.61
C THR A 28 -8.57 -12.68 -0.01
N ASP A 29 -9.50 -13.56 -0.38
CA ASP A 29 -10.87 -13.48 0.14
C ASP A 29 -10.93 -13.61 1.66
N ARG A 30 -10.19 -14.55 2.21
CA ARG A 30 -10.14 -14.76 3.66
C ARG A 30 -9.47 -13.60 4.37
N ALA A 31 -8.36 -13.12 3.82
CA ALA A 31 -7.64 -11.99 4.38
C ALA A 31 -8.52 -10.74 4.37
N PHE A 32 -9.21 -10.51 3.27
CA PHE A 32 -10.09 -9.35 3.15
C PHE A 32 -11.26 -9.42 4.14
N THR A 33 -11.95 -10.56 4.20
CA THR A 33 -13.09 -10.71 5.10
C THR A 33 -12.69 -10.48 6.57
N ALA A 34 -11.58 -11.08 6.99
CA ALA A 34 -11.10 -10.94 8.36
C ALA A 34 -10.68 -9.50 8.67
N THR A 35 -9.92 -8.88 7.76
CA THR A 35 -9.41 -7.53 7.96
C THR A 35 -10.54 -6.50 8.00
N ALA A 36 -11.47 -6.61 7.05
CA ALA A 36 -12.60 -5.70 6.99
C ALA A 36 -13.49 -5.80 8.23
N ALA A 37 -13.70 -7.01 8.74
CA ALA A 37 -14.49 -7.24 9.94
C ALA A 37 -13.82 -6.61 11.16
N ARG A 38 -12.51 -6.82 11.33
CA ARG A 38 -11.77 -6.25 12.46
C ARG A 38 -11.76 -4.73 12.43
N ALA A 39 -11.65 -4.16 11.23
CA ALA A 39 -11.64 -2.72 11.06
C ALA A 39 -13.03 -2.09 11.12
N GLY A 40 -14.09 -2.91 11.11
CA GLY A 40 -15.46 -2.41 11.14
C GLY A 40 -15.83 -1.62 9.90
N LEU A 41 -15.29 -2.01 8.73
CA LEU A 41 -15.54 -1.25 7.51
C LEU A 41 -16.96 -1.47 6.98
N GLU A 42 -17.57 -0.39 6.57
CA GLU A 42 -18.94 -0.39 6.03
C GLU A 42 -19.02 0.57 4.85
N GLY A 43 -20.04 0.39 4.02
CA GLY A 43 -20.39 1.33 2.97
C GLY A 43 -19.23 1.66 2.04
N ARG A 44 -18.96 2.95 1.88
CA ARG A 44 -17.92 3.45 0.98
C ARG A 44 -16.54 2.95 1.32
N GLU A 45 -16.21 2.91 2.62
CA GLU A 45 -14.89 2.47 3.05
C GLU A 45 -14.69 0.99 2.75
N LEU A 46 -15.72 0.18 2.96
CA LEU A 46 -15.67 -1.23 2.62
C LEU A 46 -15.49 -1.44 1.11
N ALA A 47 -16.27 -0.72 0.31
CA ALA A 47 -16.19 -0.81 -1.16
C ALA A 47 -14.82 -0.37 -1.67
N LEU A 48 -14.27 0.71 -1.14
CA LEU A 48 -12.97 1.20 -1.52
C LEU A 48 -11.87 0.22 -1.12
N ALA A 49 -11.93 -0.31 0.09
CA ALA A 49 -10.95 -1.30 0.55
C ALA A 49 -10.96 -2.53 -0.34
N ARG A 50 -12.14 -3.00 -0.71
CA ARG A 50 -12.29 -4.18 -1.59
C ARG A 50 -11.65 -3.90 -2.95
N ARG A 51 -11.99 -2.78 -3.56
CA ARG A 51 -11.46 -2.41 -4.87
C ARG A 51 -9.93 -2.30 -4.85
N LEU A 52 -9.40 -1.62 -3.84
CA LEU A 52 -7.95 -1.42 -3.74
C LEU A 52 -7.21 -2.73 -3.49
N ALA A 53 -7.70 -3.55 -2.55
CA ALA A 53 -7.05 -4.81 -2.21
C ALA A 53 -7.06 -5.79 -3.38
N TYR A 54 -8.23 -6.05 -3.94
CA TYR A 54 -8.35 -7.00 -5.05
C TYR A 54 -7.67 -6.48 -6.30
N GLY A 55 -7.78 -5.18 -6.57
CA GLY A 55 -7.12 -4.57 -7.71
C GLY A 55 -5.61 -4.70 -7.62
N ALA A 56 -5.04 -4.38 -6.46
CA ALA A 56 -3.59 -4.48 -6.26
C ALA A 56 -3.10 -5.92 -6.42
N VAL A 57 -3.85 -6.88 -5.90
CA VAL A 57 -3.49 -8.30 -6.03
C VAL A 57 -3.56 -8.75 -7.49
N GLN A 58 -4.64 -8.41 -8.19
CA GLN A 58 -4.83 -8.80 -9.59
C GLN A 58 -3.81 -8.17 -10.52
N ARG A 59 -3.37 -6.96 -10.22
CA ARG A 59 -2.43 -6.22 -11.07
C ARG A 59 -0.99 -6.32 -10.60
N ARG A 60 -0.69 -7.27 -9.74
CA ARG A 60 0.65 -7.44 -9.19
C ARG A 60 1.73 -7.54 -10.26
N GLY A 61 1.46 -8.29 -11.32
CA GLY A 61 2.45 -8.46 -12.40
C GLY A 61 2.85 -7.14 -13.03
N THR A 62 1.89 -6.29 -13.33
CA THR A 62 2.14 -4.96 -13.90
C THR A 62 2.90 -4.09 -12.90
N SER A 63 2.47 -4.08 -11.65
CA SER A 63 3.12 -3.29 -10.61
C SER A 63 4.55 -3.74 -10.38
N ASP A 64 4.78 -5.04 -10.28
CA ASP A 64 6.12 -5.58 -10.04
C ASP A 64 7.08 -5.28 -11.20
N HIS A 65 6.58 -5.31 -12.43
CA HIS A 65 7.37 -4.94 -13.60
C HIS A 65 7.80 -3.47 -13.52
N LEU A 66 6.88 -2.58 -13.21
CA LEU A 66 7.18 -1.16 -13.08
C LEU A 66 8.10 -0.88 -11.89
N ILE A 67 7.88 -1.56 -10.77
CA ILE A 67 8.75 -1.40 -9.60
C ILE A 67 10.18 -1.80 -9.93
N ALA A 68 10.36 -2.90 -10.65
CA ALA A 68 11.69 -3.37 -11.02
C ALA A 68 12.42 -2.33 -11.88
N GLU A 69 11.71 -1.69 -12.81
CA GLU A 69 12.31 -0.65 -13.63
C GLU A 69 12.59 0.64 -12.86
N LEU A 70 11.60 1.11 -12.09
CA LEU A 70 11.71 2.39 -11.39
C LEU A 70 12.68 2.32 -10.22
N ALA A 71 12.77 1.19 -9.55
CA ALA A 71 13.64 0.99 -8.39
C ALA A 71 15.03 0.48 -8.78
N ARG A 72 15.29 0.23 -10.04
CA ARG A 72 16.60 -0.20 -10.56
C ARG A 72 17.19 -1.40 -9.82
N ARG A 73 16.36 -2.42 -9.63
CA ARG A 73 16.76 -3.69 -8.99
C ARG A 73 17.20 -3.57 -7.54
N ARG A 74 16.85 -2.52 -6.85
CA ARG A 74 17.08 -2.41 -5.41
C ARG A 74 16.27 -3.46 -4.67
N ARG A 75 16.89 -3.98 -3.62
CA ARG A 75 16.15 -4.84 -2.70
C ARG A 75 15.15 -3.98 -1.94
N ILE A 76 13.90 -4.41 -1.91
CA ILE A 76 12.81 -3.64 -1.31
C ILE A 76 12.22 -4.42 -0.14
N ASP A 77 12.14 -3.77 1.02
CA ASP A 77 11.53 -4.37 2.20
C ASP A 77 10.04 -4.65 1.96
N ALA A 78 9.52 -5.69 2.59
CA ALA A 78 8.14 -6.11 2.41
C ALA A 78 7.13 -4.98 2.66
N ALA A 79 7.36 -4.17 3.68
CA ALA A 79 6.48 -3.05 3.99
C ALA A 79 6.42 -2.03 2.84
N ALA A 80 7.58 -1.68 2.29
CA ALA A 80 7.66 -0.74 1.17
C ALA A 80 7.08 -1.34 -0.11
N LEU A 81 7.34 -2.62 -0.36
CA LEU A 81 6.85 -3.29 -1.55
C LEU A 81 5.33 -3.33 -1.59
N ALA A 82 4.69 -3.66 -0.47
CA ALA A 82 3.23 -3.65 -0.38
C ALA A 82 2.66 -2.25 -0.62
N ALA A 83 3.30 -1.23 -0.06
CA ALA A 83 2.88 0.15 -0.26
C ALA A 83 3.02 0.58 -1.72
N LEU A 84 4.10 0.16 -2.39
CA LEU A 84 4.31 0.44 -3.80
C LEU A 84 3.26 -0.26 -4.67
N ARG A 85 2.96 -1.52 -4.38
CA ARG A 85 1.94 -2.27 -5.14
C ARG A 85 0.58 -1.60 -5.04
N LEU A 86 0.20 -1.20 -3.84
CA LEU A 86 -1.07 -0.54 -3.60
C LEU A 86 -1.10 0.86 -4.24
N GLY A 87 -0.05 1.64 -4.04
CA GLY A 87 0.04 3.00 -4.58
C GLY A 87 0.03 3.03 -6.10
N LEU A 88 0.78 2.13 -6.73
CA LEU A 88 0.81 2.03 -8.20
C LEU A 88 -0.55 1.63 -8.74
N TYR A 89 -1.23 0.69 -8.10
CA TYR A 89 -2.57 0.32 -8.53
C TYR A 89 -3.49 1.55 -8.49
N GLU A 90 -3.45 2.28 -7.40
CA GLU A 90 -4.31 3.45 -7.25
C GLU A 90 -3.99 4.53 -8.28
N LEU A 91 -2.71 4.78 -8.54
CA LEU A 91 -2.30 5.78 -9.53
C LEU A 91 -2.70 5.39 -10.96
N MET A 92 -2.61 4.12 -11.30
CA MET A 92 -2.78 3.68 -12.68
C MET A 92 -4.20 3.28 -13.04
N PHE A 93 -4.94 2.73 -12.08
CA PHE A 93 -6.23 2.11 -12.37
C PHE A 93 -7.40 2.74 -11.64
N SER A 94 -7.16 3.73 -10.79
CA SER A 94 -8.23 4.43 -10.10
C SER A 94 -8.67 5.64 -10.90
N ASP A 95 -9.97 5.87 -10.99
CA ASP A 95 -10.51 7.08 -11.61
C ASP A 95 -10.35 8.31 -10.72
N HIS A 96 -9.67 8.15 -9.63
CA HIS A 96 -9.54 9.19 -8.62
C HIS A 96 -8.60 10.30 -9.12
N PRO A 97 -9.05 11.56 -9.14
CA PRO A 97 -8.23 12.65 -9.68
C PRO A 97 -7.07 13.07 -8.78
N ALA A 98 -7.04 12.64 -7.53
CA ALA A 98 -6.05 13.10 -6.56
C ALA A 98 -4.84 12.16 -6.48
N HIS A 99 -3.96 12.24 -7.48
CA HIS A 99 -2.74 11.43 -7.51
C HIS A 99 -1.86 11.65 -6.28
N HIS A 100 -1.76 12.89 -5.80
CA HIS A 100 -0.95 13.18 -4.63
C HIS A 100 -1.49 12.51 -3.37
N ALA A 101 -2.80 12.31 -3.28
CA ALA A 101 -3.38 11.61 -2.14
C ALA A 101 -2.97 10.14 -2.13
N ALA A 102 -2.93 9.50 -3.29
CA ALA A 102 -2.47 8.11 -3.40
C ALA A 102 -1.00 7.99 -2.99
N VAL A 103 -0.16 8.92 -3.43
CA VAL A 103 1.26 8.94 -3.06
C VAL A 103 1.42 9.15 -1.56
N ASP A 104 0.75 10.15 -0.99
CA ASP A 104 0.85 10.46 0.43
C ASP A 104 0.41 9.28 1.30
N GLN A 105 -0.69 8.62 0.93
CA GLN A 105 -1.16 7.45 1.66
C GLN A 105 -0.16 6.29 1.58
N ALA A 106 0.39 6.04 0.41
CA ALA A 106 1.38 4.97 0.24
C ALA A 106 2.64 5.23 1.06
N VAL A 107 3.10 6.47 1.09
CA VAL A 107 4.26 6.87 1.89
C VAL A 107 4.01 6.59 3.39
N GLU A 108 2.83 6.97 3.88
CA GLU A 108 2.47 6.73 5.28
C GLU A 108 2.30 5.23 5.58
N LEU A 109 1.75 4.46 4.64
CA LEU A 109 1.63 3.02 4.80
C LEU A 109 2.99 2.35 4.90
N ALA A 110 3.94 2.75 4.07
CA ALA A 110 5.29 2.19 4.10
C ALA A 110 5.96 2.45 5.45
N LYS A 111 5.81 3.67 5.97
CA LYS A 111 6.37 4.06 7.26
C LYS A 111 5.73 3.27 8.41
N ALA A 112 4.40 3.24 8.44
CA ALA A 112 3.67 2.53 9.48
C ALA A 112 3.95 1.02 9.42
N GLY A 113 4.01 0.46 8.22
CA GLY A 113 4.31 -0.96 8.03
C GLY A 113 5.72 -1.32 8.50
N ALA A 114 6.69 -0.49 8.17
CA ALA A 114 8.08 -0.71 8.60
C ALA A 114 8.18 -0.65 10.13
N LEU A 115 7.54 0.34 10.76
CA LEU A 115 7.52 0.44 12.21
C LEU A 115 6.83 -0.76 12.84
N GLY A 116 5.71 -1.20 12.26
CA GLY A 116 5.00 -2.39 12.71
C GLY A 116 5.82 -3.66 12.59
N ASP A 117 6.74 -3.72 11.62
CA ASP A 117 7.66 -4.84 11.45
C ASP A 117 8.87 -4.75 12.39
N GLY A 118 8.94 -3.73 13.22
CA GLY A 118 10.03 -3.57 14.18
C GLY A 118 11.22 -2.77 13.67
N ALA A 119 11.09 -2.11 12.53
CA ALA A 119 12.18 -1.30 12.00
C ALA A 119 12.42 -0.05 12.86
N PRO A 120 13.68 0.37 13.03
CA PRO A 120 13.94 1.64 13.70
C PRO A 120 13.41 2.82 12.89
N ARG A 121 13.18 3.94 13.56
CA ARG A 121 12.60 5.13 12.92
C ARG A 121 13.34 5.58 11.67
N GLY A 122 14.67 5.50 11.69
CA GLY A 122 15.47 5.90 10.54
C GLY A 122 15.21 5.03 9.31
N ARG A 123 15.07 3.72 9.52
CA ARG A 123 14.75 2.80 8.43
C ARG A 123 13.32 3.01 7.93
N ALA A 124 12.39 3.26 8.83
CA ALA A 124 11.00 3.53 8.45
C ALA A 124 10.91 4.81 7.62
N ARG A 125 11.66 5.83 8.00
CA ARG A 125 11.73 7.08 7.24
C ARG A 125 12.36 6.84 5.87
N ALA A 126 13.42 6.03 5.81
CA ALA A 126 14.05 5.70 4.54
C ALA A 126 13.09 4.95 3.62
N ALA A 127 12.30 4.02 4.18
CA ALA A 127 11.30 3.29 3.40
C ALA A 127 10.25 4.24 2.82
N SER A 128 9.77 5.18 3.61
CA SER A 128 8.77 6.14 3.14
C SER A 128 9.34 7.06 2.07
N GLY A 129 10.58 7.52 2.23
CA GLY A 129 11.27 8.34 1.24
C GLY A 129 11.47 7.60 -0.08
N PHE A 130 11.83 6.33 0.00
CA PHE A 130 11.99 5.49 -1.18
C PHE A 130 10.67 5.33 -1.94
N VAL A 131 9.58 5.03 -1.22
CA VAL A 131 8.25 4.89 -1.83
C VAL A 131 7.85 6.20 -2.51
N ASN A 132 8.06 7.33 -1.84
CA ASN A 132 7.75 8.63 -2.41
C ASN A 132 8.52 8.86 -3.72
N ALA A 133 9.81 8.55 -3.73
CA ALA A 133 10.66 8.74 -4.91
C ALA A 133 10.20 7.86 -6.07
N VAL A 134 9.88 6.60 -5.81
CA VAL A 134 9.44 5.67 -6.86
C VAL A 134 8.09 6.10 -7.43
N LEU A 135 7.13 6.42 -6.58
CA LEU A 135 5.79 6.78 -7.05
C LEU A 135 5.76 8.09 -7.83
N ARG A 136 6.65 9.03 -7.49
CA ARG A 136 6.74 10.29 -8.24
C ARG A 136 7.32 10.11 -9.63
N ARG A 137 8.00 9.02 -9.89
CA ARG A 137 8.52 8.68 -11.23
C ARG A 137 7.51 7.94 -12.09
N ALA A 138 6.48 7.43 -11.46
CA ALA A 138 5.48 6.63 -12.16
C ALA A 138 4.55 7.47 -13.06
#